data_147aedc722c0c197f612c27de340709f
#
_entry.id   147aedc722c0c197f612c27de340709f
#
_cell.length_a   1.000
_cell.length_b   1.000
_cell.length_c   1.000
_cell.angle_alpha   90.00
_cell.angle_beta   90.00
_cell.angle_gamma   90.00
#
_symmetry.space_group_name_H-M   'P 1'
#
loop_
_entity.id
_entity.type
_entity.pdbx_description
1 polymer ?
#
loop_
_entity_poly.entity_id
_entity_poly.type
_entity_poly.pdbx_seq_one_letter_code
_entity_poly.pdbx_strand_id
1 'polypeptide(L)'
;YHGGDSFNVSALDGEISDYKVASSCGVSLRGMFGGKMGSASTEAFDADAVRQLIDGVKESATLLETDEQDEIFAGEERYPTIEKEESDVATTSAEAKIEKCLKLEALAKAADPRIVRVPSAMVASSSSEVILRNSYGLNLQDSGSYFFSYTSLVAKDGASTAVNGKVAVPSRFDGIDP
;
A
#
# COMPACT_ATOMS: atom_id res chain seq x y z
N TYR A 1 0.26 -14.84 4.95
CA TYR A 1 0.41 -13.64 5.76
C TYR A 1 0.62 -12.43 4.86
N HIS A 2 0.03 -11.33 5.21
CA HIS A 2 0.33 -10.01 4.68
C HIS A 2 0.41 -9.02 5.85
N GLY A 3 1.29 -8.05 5.72
CA GLY A 3 1.43 -6.96 6.69
C GLY A 3 1.94 -5.71 6.00
N GLY A 4 1.76 -4.56 6.62
CA GLY A 4 2.28 -3.31 6.10
C GLY A 4 1.92 -2.10 6.93
N ASP A 5 2.72 -1.06 6.73
CA ASP A 5 2.54 0.24 7.35
C ASP A 5 2.26 1.29 6.29
N SER A 6 1.45 2.24 6.61
CA SER A 6 1.17 3.39 5.76
C SER A 6 1.21 4.69 6.54
N PHE A 7 1.72 5.70 5.89
CA PHE A 7 1.76 7.07 6.36
C PHE A 7 1.21 7.96 5.26
N ASN A 8 0.38 8.92 5.63
CA ASN A 8 -0.12 9.92 4.71
C ASN A 8 -0.20 11.28 5.42
N VAL A 9 0.22 12.33 4.74
CA VAL A 9 0.06 13.69 5.16
C VAL A 9 -0.31 14.56 3.98
N SER A 10 -1.26 15.47 4.18
CA SER A 10 -1.68 16.45 3.18
C SER A 10 -1.58 17.86 3.73
N ALA A 11 -1.22 18.79 2.88
CA ALA A 11 -1.14 20.21 3.20
C ALA A 11 -2.14 21.00 2.34
N LEU A 12 -2.70 22.04 2.94
CA LEU A 12 -3.58 23.01 2.31
C LEU A 12 -3.44 24.39 2.97
N ASP A 13 -3.18 25.39 2.17
CA ASP A 13 -3.03 26.80 2.59
C ASP A 13 -1.93 27.00 3.67
N GLY A 14 -0.86 26.21 3.59
CA GLY A 14 0.31 26.27 4.47
C GLY A 14 0.15 25.52 5.79
N GLU A 15 -0.94 24.78 5.98
CA GLU A 15 -1.21 24.00 7.19
C GLU A 15 -1.44 22.52 6.83
N ILE A 16 -1.25 21.63 7.81
CA ILE A 16 -1.58 20.22 7.65
C ILE A 16 -3.11 20.04 7.69
N SER A 17 -3.66 19.55 6.60
CA SER A 17 -5.10 19.33 6.42
C SER A 17 -5.53 17.89 6.70
N ASP A 18 -4.64 16.92 6.54
CA ASP A 18 -4.88 15.49 6.87
C ASP A 18 -3.59 14.84 7.33
N TYR A 19 -3.71 13.93 8.30
CA TYR A 19 -2.60 13.14 8.82
C TYR A 19 -3.10 11.76 9.20
N LYS A 20 -2.48 10.71 8.64
CA LYS A 20 -2.90 9.34 8.85
C LYS A 20 -1.72 8.40 8.95
N VAL A 21 -1.72 7.58 9.99
CA VAL A 21 -0.78 6.45 10.15
C VAL A 21 -1.62 5.21 10.39
N ALA A 22 -1.33 4.15 9.67
CA ALA A 22 -1.98 2.86 9.86
C ALA A 22 -0.97 1.73 9.72
N SER A 23 -1.15 0.72 10.56
CA SER A 23 -0.45 -0.56 10.47
C SER A 23 -1.50 -1.66 10.39
N SER A 24 -1.33 -2.59 9.48
CA SER A 24 -2.24 -3.70 9.29
C SER A 24 -1.46 -4.99 9.06
N CYS A 25 -1.98 -6.09 9.57
CA CYS A 25 -1.46 -7.42 9.29
C CYS A 25 -2.59 -8.45 9.36
N GLY A 26 -2.43 -9.54 8.61
CA GLY A 26 -3.43 -10.59 8.61
C GLY A 26 -2.90 -11.88 8.03
N VAL A 27 -3.64 -12.95 8.30
CA VAL A 27 -3.41 -14.27 7.72
C VAL A 27 -4.66 -14.70 6.97
N SER A 28 -4.48 -15.13 5.72
CA SER A 28 -5.52 -15.78 4.94
C SER A 28 -5.14 -17.24 4.73
N LEU A 29 -6.07 -18.15 4.96
CA LEU A 29 -5.93 -19.58 4.72
C LEU A 29 -6.85 -20.00 3.58
N ARG A 30 -6.31 -20.72 2.62
CA ARG A 30 -7.09 -21.47 1.61
C ARG A 30 -6.80 -22.94 1.77
N GLY A 31 -7.80 -23.79 1.64
CA GLY A 31 -7.62 -25.22 1.82
C GLY A 31 -8.74 -26.04 1.21
N MET A 32 -8.40 -27.27 0.84
CA MET A 32 -9.36 -28.23 0.29
C MET A 32 -10.12 -28.94 1.39
N PHE A 33 -11.44 -28.93 1.32
CA PHE A 33 -12.31 -29.70 2.18
C PHE A 33 -13.51 -30.26 1.37
N GLY A 34 -13.71 -31.58 1.45
CA GLY A 34 -14.78 -32.23 0.68
C GLY A 34 -14.68 -32.06 -0.84
N GLY A 35 -13.46 -31.90 -1.37
CA GLY A 35 -13.22 -31.70 -2.81
C GLY A 35 -13.43 -30.24 -3.28
N LYS A 36 -13.67 -29.30 -2.38
CA LYS A 36 -13.90 -27.88 -2.69
C LYS A 36 -12.87 -26.99 -1.97
N MET A 37 -12.55 -25.86 -2.58
CA MET A 37 -11.59 -24.91 -2.04
C MET A 37 -12.30 -23.90 -1.13
N GLY A 38 -12.10 -23.99 0.18
CA GLY A 38 -12.56 -22.98 1.12
C GLY A 38 -11.50 -21.93 1.43
N SER A 39 -11.93 -20.80 1.99
CA SER A 39 -11.05 -19.71 2.43
C SER A 39 -11.55 -19.05 3.70
N ALA A 40 -10.62 -18.60 4.53
CA ALA A 40 -10.88 -17.79 5.71
C ALA A 40 -9.71 -16.84 5.97
N SER A 41 -9.95 -15.75 6.68
CA SER A 41 -8.91 -14.79 7.06
C SER A 41 -9.12 -14.27 8.48
N THR A 42 -8.04 -13.83 9.11
CA THR A 42 -8.05 -13.22 10.44
C THR A 42 -6.90 -12.24 10.60
N GLU A 43 -7.10 -11.26 11.46
CA GLU A 43 -6.05 -10.36 11.95
C GLU A 43 -5.51 -10.77 13.33
N ALA A 44 -6.07 -11.83 13.94
CA ALA A 44 -5.59 -12.39 15.20
C ALA A 44 -4.48 -13.41 14.95
N PHE A 45 -3.53 -13.52 15.91
CA PHE A 45 -2.34 -14.37 15.82
C PHE A 45 -2.19 -15.31 17.01
N ASP A 46 -3.28 -15.64 17.68
CA ASP A 46 -3.30 -16.58 18.80
C ASP A 46 -3.68 -18.01 18.36
N ALA A 47 -3.67 -18.94 19.32
CA ALA A 47 -4.01 -20.34 19.05
C ALA A 47 -5.48 -20.55 18.64
N ASP A 48 -6.38 -19.66 19.04
CA ASP A 48 -7.80 -19.74 18.71
C ASP A 48 -8.03 -19.25 17.27
N ALA A 49 -7.26 -18.27 16.80
CA ALA A 49 -7.26 -17.82 15.42
C ALA A 49 -6.94 -18.93 14.41
N VAL A 50 -6.01 -19.83 14.75
CA VAL A 50 -5.69 -20.98 13.90
C VAL A 50 -6.89 -21.93 13.77
N ARG A 51 -7.61 -22.19 14.85
CA ARG A 51 -8.82 -23.03 14.82
C ARG A 51 -9.93 -22.35 14.00
N GLN A 52 -10.15 -21.07 14.22
CA GLN A 52 -11.14 -20.29 13.48
C GLN A 52 -10.84 -20.28 11.97
N LEU A 53 -9.58 -20.15 11.56
CA LEU A 53 -9.18 -20.24 10.15
C LEU A 53 -9.50 -21.61 9.56
N ILE A 54 -9.17 -22.70 10.28
CA ILE A 54 -9.42 -24.07 9.80
C ILE A 54 -10.93 -24.34 9.69
N ASP A 55 -11.71 -23.95 10.69
CA ASP A 55 -13.15 -24.15 10.69
C ASP A 55 -13.81 -23.28 9.64
N GLY A 56 -13.39 -22.02 9.50
CA GLY A 56 -13.88 -21.12 8.45
C GLY A 56 -13.59 -21.64 7.03
N VAL A 57 -12.44 -22.25 6.79
CA VAL A 57 -12.13 -22.91 5.50
C VAL A 57 -13.11 -24.06 5.24
N LYS A 58 -13.40 -24.90 6.23
CA LYS A 58 -14.33 -26.03 6.09
C LYS A 58 -15.75 -25.55 5.83
N GLU A 59 -16.21 -24.55 6.60
CA GLU A 59 -17.53 -23.94 6.41
C GLU A 59 -17.68 -23.30 5.04
N SER A 60 -16.70 -22.47 4.66
CA SER A 60 -16.67 -21.82 3.35
C SER A 60 -16.70 -22.83 2.20
N ALA A 61 -15.93 -23.92 2.30
CA ALA A 61 -15.93 -24.98 1.28
C ALA A 61 -17.29 -25.69 1.16
N THR A 62 -18.00 -25.88 2.27
CA THR A 62 -19.34 -26.53 2.28
C THR A 62 -20.43 -25.68 1.63
N LEU A 63 -20.28 -24.36 1.66
CA LEU A 63 -21.26 -23.42 1.09
C LEU A 63 -21.11 -23.24 -0.42
N LEU A 64 -20.02 -23.70 -1.02
CA LEU A 64 -19.78 -23.55 -2.45
C LEU A 64 -20.63 -24.54 -3.25
N GLU A 65 -21.46 -24.03 -4.13
CA GLU A 65 -22.25 -24.80 -5.12
C GLU A 65 -21.51 -24.80 -6.48
N THR A 66 -20.26 -25.26 -6.49
CA THR A 66 -19.48 -25.31 -7.75
C THR A 66 -19.01 -26.73 -8.03
N ASP A 67 -18.99 -27.10 -9.31
CA ASP A 67 -18.40 -28.34 -9.81
C ASP A 67 -16.92 -28.09 -10.30
N GLU A 68 -16.43 -26.85 -10.16
CA GLU A 68 -15.04 -26.53 -10.52
C GLU A 68 -14.08 -27.21 -9.55
N GLN A 69 -13.10 -27.91 -10.11
CA GLN A 69 -12.01 -28.53 -9.34
C GLN A 69 -10.89 -27.50 -9.18
N ASP A 70 -10.84 -26.88 -8.02
CA ASP A 70 -9.70 -26.10 -7.62
C ASP A 70 -8.56 -26.99 -7.15
N GLU A 71 -7.33 -26.55 -7.38
CA GLU A 71 -6.12 -27.23 -6.88
C GLU A 71 -5.24 -26.25 -6.10
N ILE A 72 -4.52 -26.77 -5.11
CA ILE A 72 -3.48 -25.99 -4.43
C ILE A 72 -2.25 -25.99 -5.33
N PHE A 73 -1.81 -24.82 -5.74
CA PHE A 73 -0.61 -24.64 -6.54
C PHE A 73 0.62 -25.22 -5.83
N ALA A 74 1.25 -26.20 -6.45
CA ALA A 74 2.39 -26.90 -5.84
C ALA A 74 3.69 -26.05 -5.78
N GLY A 75 3.77 -25.00 -6.59
CA GLY A 75 4.97 -24.18 -6.76
C GLY A 75 5.68 -24.49 -8.09
N GLU A 76 6.70 -23.69 -8.36
CA GLU A 76 7.60 -23.86 -9.51
C GLU A 76 8.99 -24.29 -9.04
N GLU A 77 9.77 -24.92 -9.91
CA GLU A 77 11.16 -25.29 -9.61
C GLU A 77 12.06 -24.07 -9.38
N ARG A 78 11.73 -22.96 -10.00
CA ARG A 78 12.48 -21.70 -9.91
C ARG A 78 11.57 -20.50 -9.94
N TYR A 79 11.90 -19.54 -9.10
CA TYR A 79 11.31 -18.19 -9.11
C TYR A 79 12.36 -17.18 -9.55
N PRO A 80 12.01 -16.19 -10.36
CA PRO A 80 12.95 -15.13 -10.73
C PRO A 80 13.34 -14.31 -9.49
N THR A 81 14.61 -13.94 -9.43
CA THR A 81 15.06 -12.92 -8.46
C THR A 81 14.69 -11.55 -9.01
N ILE A 82 13.91 -10.80 -8.25
CA ILE A 82 13.56 -9.42 -8.59
C ILE A 82 14.55 -8.50 -7.85
N GLU A 83 15.34 -7.75 -8.61
CA GLU A 83 16.16 -6.69 -8.05
C GLU A 83 15.25 -5.56 -7.56
N LYS A 84 15.41 -5.17 -6.30
CA LYS A 84 14.65 -4.09 -5.68
C LYS A 84 15.55 -2.89 -5.45
N GLU A 85 15.03 -1.72 -5.72
CA GLU A 85 15.69 -0.49 -5.32
C GLU A 85 15.70 -0.37 -3.79
N GLU A 86 16.80 0.12 -3.24
CA GLU A 86 16.88 0.44 -1.82
C GLU A 86 15.90 1.55 -1.47
N SER A 87 15.18 1.35 -0.39
CA SER A 87 14.21 2.32 0.11
C SER A 87 14.60 2.80 1.51
N ASP A 88 14.42 4.08 1.75
CA ASP A 88 14.65 4.71 3.05
C ASP A 88 13.34 5.05 3.81
N VAL A 89 12.22 4.44 3.41
CA VAL A 89 10.91 4.62 4.08
C VAL A 89 10.99 4.34 5.57
N ALA A 90 11.66 3.26 5.98
CA ALA A 90 11.76 2.84 7.38
C ALA A 90 12.60 3.79 8.25
N THR A 91 13.54 4.54 7.65
CA THR A 91 14.42 5.46 8.35
C THR A 91 14.01 6.93 8.24
N THR A 92 13.06 7.23 7.37
CA THR A 92 12.54 8.59 7.18
C THR A 92 11.48 8.91 8.23
N SER A 93 11.73 9.92 9.04
CA SER A 93 10.84 10.31 10.13
C SER A 93 9.52 10.93 9.63
N ALA A 94 8.50 10.91 10.50
CA ALA A 94 7.21 11.56 10.22
C ALA A 94 7.37 13.07 10.02
N GLU A 95 8.21 13.70 10.85
CA GLU A 95 8.51 15.14 10.79
C GLU A 95 9.09 15.51 9.42
N ALA A 96 10.05 14.75 8.91
CA ALA A 96 10.65 14.98 7.59
C ALA A 96 9.60 14.91 6.47
N LYS A 97 8.67 13.97 6.55
CA LYS A 97 7.57 13.82 5.58
C LYS A 97 6.59 15.00 5.65
N ILE A 98 6.27 15.46 6.85
CA ILE A 98 5.43 16.64 7.09
C ILE A 98 6.09 17.90 6.51
N GLU A 99 7.35 18.15 6.83
CA GLU A 99 8.11 19.29 6.29
C GLU A 99 8.18 19.27 4.76
N LYS A 100 8.42 18.08 4.18
CA LYS A 100 8.45 17.91 2.73
C LYS A 100 7.08 18.23 2.11
N CYS A 101 5.99 17.83 2.74
CA CYS A 101 4.62 18.10 2.26
C CYS A 101 4.32 19.61 2.23
N LEU A 102 4.59 20.32 3.33
CA LEU A 102 4.43 21.78 3.40
C LEU A 102 5.32 22.49 2.38
N LYS A 103 6.58 22.05 2.23
CA LYS A 103 7.50 22.60 1.25
C LYS A 103 7.02 22.35 -0.19
N LEU A 104 6.47 21.16 -0.47
CA LEU A 104 5.93 20.80 -1.77
C LEU A 104 4.78 21.76 -2.18
N GLU A 105 3.86 22.04 -1.26
CA GLU A 105 2.78 22.99 -1.48
C GLU A 105 3.32 24.41 -1.72
N ALA A 106 4.23 24.89 -0.86
CA ALA A 106 4.80 26.21 -0.97
C ALA A 106 5.55 26.43 -2.29
N LEU A 107 6.36 25.46 -2.72
CA LEU A 107 7.07 25.51 -3.99
C LEU A 107 6.13 25.45 -5.18
N ALA A 108 5.10 24.59 -5.14
CA ALA A 108 4.09 24.54 -6.19
C ALA A 108 3.35 25.89 -6.34
N LYS A 109 2.99 26.54 -5.23
CA LYS A 109 2.33 27.85 -5.22
C LYS A 109 3.24 28.97 -5.76
N ALA A 110 4.54 28.88 -5.50
CA ALA A 110 5.53 29.88 -5.93
C ALA A 110 6.06 29.68 -7.35
N ALA A 111 5.76 28.56 -8.01
CA ALA A 111 6.36 28.19 -9.29
C ALA A 111 5.95 29.14 -10.43
N ASP A 112 4.75 29.72 -10.40
CA ASP A 112 4.28 30.69 -11.40
C ASP A 112 3.26 31.64 -10.77
N PRO A 113 3.33 32.97 -11.01
CA PRO A 113 2.38 33.95 -10.46
C PRO A 113 0.92 33.73 -10.87
N ARG A 114 0.66 32.97 -11.92
CA ARG A 114 -0.68 32.57 -12.35
C ARG A 114 -1.29 31.44 -11.53
N ILE A 115 -0.50 30.77 -10.69
CA ILE A 115 -1.01 29.72 -9.79
C ILE A 115 -1.77 30.39 -8.66
N VAL A 116 -3.08 30.29 -8.73
CA VAL A 116 -4.00 30.91 -7.77
C VAL A 116 -4.30 29.99 -6.58
N ARG A 117 -4.13 28.68 -6.74
CA ARG A 117 -4.42 27.69 -5.70
C ARG A 117 -3.65 26.40 -5.92
N VAL A 118 -3.28 25.75 -4.82
CA VAL A 118 -2.79 24.37 -4.73
C VAL A 118 -3.83 23.58 -3.93
N PRO A 119 -4.84 22.97 -4.57
CA PRO A 119 -5.93 22.31 -3.85
C PRO A 119 -5.51 21.02 -3.17
N SER A 120 -4.37 20.45 -3.51
CA SER A 120 -3.82 19.27 -2.87
C SER A 120 -2.30 19.26 -2.99
N ALA A 121 -1.63 19.08 -1.86
CA ALA A 121 -0.25 18.64 -1.78
C ALA A 121 -0.20 17.49 -0.77
N MET A 122 0.36 16.36 -1.15
CA MET A 122 0.35 15.13 -0.35
C MET A 122 1.71 14.44 -0.43
N VAL A 123 2.16 13.93 0.72
CA VAL A 123 3.28 13.01 0.83
C VAL A 123 2.82 11.78 1.60
N ALA A 124 3.06 10.62 1.05
CA ALA A 124 2.75 9.35 1.67
C ALA A 124 3.94 8.40 1.60
N SER A 125 3.93 7.39 2.42
CA SER A 125 4.82 6.23 2.31
C SER A 125 4.07 4.96 2.66
N SER A 126 4.47 3.86 2.05
CA SER A 126 3.94 2.54 2.33
C SER A 126 5.06 1.52 2.42
N SER A 127 4.93 0.59 3.33
CA SER A 127 5.70 -0.64 3.36
C SER A 127 4.75 -1.84 3.37
N SER A 128 5.14 -2.92 2.73
CA SER A 128 4.36 -4.15 2.70
C SER A 128 5.25 -5.37 2.76
N GLU A 129 4.75 -6.42 3.39
CA GLU A 129 5.35 -7.74 3.42
C GLU A 129 4.29 -8.79 3.13
N VAL A 130 4.63 -9.77 2.30
CA VAL A 130 3.80 -10.93 1.99
C VAL A 130 4.61 -12.20 2.20
N ILE A 131 4.05 -13.16 2.94
CA ILE A 131 4.61 -14.51 3.10
C ILE A 131 3.58 -15.50 2.59
N LEU A 132 3.95 -16.31 1.61
CA LEU A 132 3.12 -17.36 1.03
C LEU A 132 3.73 -18.73 1.32
N ARG A 133 2.94 -19.59 1.97
CA ARG A 133 3.33 -20.96 2.28
C ARG A 133 2.21 -21.93 1.94
N ASN A 134 2.54 -23.15 1.57
CA ASN A 134 1.55 -24.19 1.37
C ASN A 134 2.04 -25.57 1.84
N SER A 135 1.14 -26.57 1.80
CA SER A 135 1.43 -27.96 2.22
C SER A 135 2.37 -28.73 1.26
N TYR A 136 2.64 -28.21 0.06
CA TYR A 136 3.57 -28.79 -0.91
C TYR A 136 5.00 -28.26 -0.75
N GLY A 137 5.28 -27.45 0.28
CA GLY A 137 6.61 -26.93 0.56
C GLY A 137 6.90 -25.56 -0.06
N LEU A 138 5.95 -24.94 -0.72
CA LEU A 138 6.09 -23.56 -1.17
C LEU A 138 6.38 -22.66 0.04
N ASN A 139 7.42 -21.83 -0.06
CA ASN A 139 7.80 -20.86 0.96
C ASN A 139 8.40 -19.64 0.26
N LEU A 140 7.55 -18.67 -0.02
CA LEU A 140 7.91 -17.42 -0.67
C LEU A 140 7.69 -16.26 0.28
N GLN A 141 8.57 -15.27 0.20
CA GLN A 141 8.45 -14.03 0.93
C GLN A 141 8.82 -12.89 0.00
N ASP A 142 8.03 -11.85 0.05
CA ASP A 142 8.29 -10.60 -0.65
C ASP A 142 7.98 -9.40 0.23
N SER A 143 8.75 -8.31 0.05
CA SER A 143 8.52 -7.06 0.77
C SER A 143 8.88 -5.89 -0.12
N GLY A 144 8.22 -4.78 0.06
CA GLY A 144 8.51 -3.57 -0.68
C GLY A 144 8.11 -2.32 0.10
N SER A 145 8.74 -1.21 -0.23
CA SER A 145 8.35 0.08 0.32
C SER A 145 8.64 1.19 -0.67
N TYR A 146 7.84 2.22 -0.65
CA TYR A 146 7.92 3.35 -1.55
C TYR A 146 7.36 4.60 -0.91
N PHE A 147 7.73 5.75 -1.46
CA PHE A 147 7.05 7.00 -1.21
C PHE A 147 6.07 7.31 -2.35
N PHE A 148 5.12 8.11 -2.03
CA PHE A 148 4.20 8.67 -3.00
C PHE A 148 4.07 10.17 -2.73
N SER A 149 4.11 10.98 -3.78
CA SER A 149 3.74 12.38 -3.67
C SER A 149 2.79 12.78 -4.79
N TYR A 150 1.89 13.64 -4.43
CA TYR A 150 0.93 14.23 -5.37
C TYR A 150 0.78 15.71 -5.08
N THR A 151 0.80 16.51 -6.14
CA THR A 151 0.50 17.94 -6.06
C THR A 151 -0.40 18.30 -7.21
N SER A 152 -1.49 19.00 -6.92
CA SER A 152 -2.34 19.60 -7.95
C SER A 152 -2.34 21.11 -7.81
N LEU A 153 -2.49 21.81 -8.91
CA LEU A 153 -2.50 23.25 -8.95
C LEU A 153 -3.56 23.78 -9.93
N VAL A 154 -4.05 24.96 -9.63
CA VAL A 154 -4.97 25.72 -10.47
C VAL A 154 -4.29 27.01 -10.88
N ALA A 155 -4.12 27.21 -12.18
CA ALA A 155 -3.60 28.45 -12.75
C ALA A 155 -4.71 29.22 -13.44
N LYS A 156 -4.62 30.57 -13.38
CA LYS A 156 -5.51 31.48 -14.10
C LYS A 156 -4.70 32.48 -14.91
N ASP A 157 -5.17 32.74 -16.15
CA ASP A 157 -4.62 33.74 -17.01
C ASP A 157 -5.79 34.47 -17.70
N GLY A 158 -6.11 35.66 -17.22
CA GLY A 158 -7.33 36.38 -17.62
C GLY A 158 -8.60 35.57 -17.34
N ALA A 159 -9.36 35.24 -18.38
CA ALA A 159 -10.57 34.42 -18.32
C ALA A 159 -10.29 32.91 -18.37
N SER A 160 -9.07 32.51 -18.70
CA SER A 160 -8.68 31.09 -18.81
C SER A 160 -8.30 30.50 -17.48
N THR A 161 -8.72 29.25 -17.23
CA THR A 161 -8.35 28.48 -16.04
C THR A 161 -7.82 27.13 -16.50
N ALA A 162 -6.69 26.73 -15.95
CA ALA A 162 -6.09 25.41 -16.16
C ALA A 162 -5.84 24.69 -14.83
N VAL A 163 -6.02 23.38 -14.83
CA VAL A 163 -5.70 22.50 -13.70
C VAL A 163 -4.68 21.48 -14.17
N ASN A 164 -3.67 21.26 -13.37
CA ASN A 164 -2.66 20.23 -13.63
C ASN A 164 -2.19 19.61 -12.31
N GLY A 165 -1.50 18.49 -12.40
CA GLY A 165 -0.92 17.81 -11.23
C GLY A 165 0.30 16.98 -11.61
N LYS A 166 1.12 16.73 -10.60
CA LYS A 166 2.31 15.88 -10.70
C LYS A 166 2.21 14.75 -9.67
N VAL A 167 2.54 13.55 -10.10
CA VAL A 167 2.68 12.36 -9.25
C VAL A 167 4.13 11.91 -9.30
N ALA A 168 4.69 11.49 -8.16
CA ALA A 168 5.93 10.75 -8.10
C ALA A 168 5.79 9.55 -7.16
N VAL A 169 6.45 8.44 -7.52
CA VAL A 169 6.47 7.20 -6.72
C VAL A 169 7.91 6.72 -6.59
N PRO A 170 8.75 7.44 -5.84
CA PRO A 170 10.15 7.07 -5.66
C PRO A 170 10.32 6.02 -4.55
N SER A 171 11.39 5.23 -4.65
CA SER A 171 11.85 4.33 -3.59
C SER A 171 12.54 5.09 -2.45
N ARG A 172 13.15 6.24 -2.77
CA ARG A 172 13.90 7.08 -1.82
C ARG A 172 13.23 8.42 -1.61
N PHE A 173 13.39 8.95 -0.39
CA PHE A 173 12.76 10.20 0.04
C PHE A 173 13.24 11.44 -0.74
N ASP A 174 14.48 11.46 -1.16
CA ASP A 174 15.05 12.53 -1.99
C ASP A 174 14.44 12.59 -3.41
N GLY A 175 13.88 11.48 -3.88
CA GLY A 175 13.14 11.43 -5.15
C GLY A 175 11.77 12.13 -5.14
N ILE A 176 11.30 12.59 -3.98
CA ILE A 176 10.14 13.48 -3.89
C ILE A 176 10.59 14.89 -4.28
N ASP A 177 10.39 15.23 -5.55
CA ASP A 177 10.77 16.53 -6.10
C ASP A 177 9.50 17.29 -6.53
N PRO A 178 9.38 18.59 -6.19
CA PRO A 178 8.25 19.45 -6.49
C PRO A 178 8.03 19.72 -7.97
#